data_cfc3e7490a476cb193cead8ad454b865
#
_entry.id   cfc3e7490a476cb193cead8ad454b865
#
_cell.length_a   1.000
_cell.length_b   1.000
_cell.length_c   1.000
_cell.angle_alpha   90.00
_cell.angle_beta   90.00
_cell.angle_gamma   90.00
#
_symmetry.space_group_name_H-M   'P 1'
#
loop_
_entity.id
_entity.type
_entity.pdbx_description
1 polymer ?
#
loop_
_entity_poly.entity_id
_entity_poly.type
_entity_poly.pdbx_seq_one_letter_code
_entity_poly.pdbx_strand_id
1 'polypeptide(L)'
;MTLQCISPIDGSVYAERATRSRADADAAVAAARTAQSAWAARPLSERIALVQAGVAAVGVMNDEIVPELAHQMGRPVRYGGEFGGFNERASHMADIAEEALADIVVEDSDAFRRVIKRVPHGVVLVVAPWNYPYMTAI
;
A
#
# COMPACT_ATOMS: atom_id res chain seq x y z
N MET A 1 -17.11 -11.37 17.22
CA MET A 1 -17.80 -11.41 15.92
C MET A 1 -16.80 -11.89 14.89
N THR A 2 -17.23 -12.73 13.93
CA THR A 2 -16.40 -13.26 12.84
C THR A 2 -16.99 -12.78 11.52
N LEU A 3 -16.13 -12.31 10.63
CA LEU A 3 -16.47 -12.02 9.23
C LEU A 3 -16.21 -13.26 8.39
N GLN A 4 -17.13 -13.59 7.52
CA GLN A 4 -17.00 -14.71 6.57
C GLN A 4 -16.91 -14.15 5.16
N CYS A 5 -15.99 -14.68 4.38
CA CYS A 5 -15.93 -14.50 2.95
C CYS A 5 -16.59 -15.71 2.29
N ILE A 6 -17.73 -15.47 1.64
CA ILE A 6 -18.47 -16.50 0.92
C ILE A 6 -18.02 -16.52 -0.53
N SER A 7 -17.55 -17.66 -1.00
CA SER A 7 -17.11 -17.81 -2.38
C SER A 7 -18.30 -17.68 -3.34
N PRO A 8 -18.23 -16.79 -4.35
CA PRO A 8 -19.26 -16.72 -5.38
C PRO A 8 -19.20 -17.89 -6.37
N ILE A 9 -18.20 -18.76 -6.28
CA ILE A 9 -18.05 -19.93 -7.17
C ILE A 9 -19.04 -21.03 -6.77
N ASP A 10 -19.12 -21.31 -5.48
CA ASP A 10 -19.84 -22.47 -4.95
C ASP A 10 -20.68 -22.20 -3.68
N GLY A 11 -20.63 -20.97 -3.17
CA GLY A 11 -21.33 -20.57 -1.95
C GLY A 11 -20.68 -21.05 -0.64
N SER A 12 -19.51 -21.67 -0.70
CA SER A 12 -18.77 -22.10 0.49
C SER A 12 -18.16 -20.93 1.27
N VAL A 13 -17.92 -21.15 2.55
CA VAL A 13 -17.12 -20.22 3.36
C VAL A 13 -15.65 -20.41 3.00
N TYR A 14 -15.10 -19.50 2.21
CA TYR A 14 -13.72 -19.55 1.77
C TYR A 14 -12.73 -19.13 2.86
N ALA A 15 -13.05 -18.07 3.59
CA ALA A 15 -12.19 -17.57 4.66
C ALA A 15 -13.02 -16.97 5.79
N GLU A 16 -12.48 -17.06 7.01
CA GLU A 16 -13.02 -16.42 8.19
C GLU A 16 -11.98 -15.54 8.86
N ARG A 17 -12.40 -14.39 9.37
CA ARG A 17 -11.55 -13.47 10.11
C ARG A 17 -12.28 -12.93 11.34
N ALA A 18 -11.64 -13.00 12.49
CA ALA A 18 -12.14 -12.34 13.69
C ALA A 18 -12.10 -10.81 13.52
N THR A 19 -13.19 -10.14 13.93
CA THR A 19 -13.20 -8.69 13.99
C THR A 19 -12.27 -8.19 15.10
N ARG A 20 -11.63 -7.07 14.85
CA ARG A 20 -10.82 -6.39 15.86
C ARG A 20 -11.69 -5.48 16.71
N SER A 21 -11.29 -5.28 17.95
CA SER A 21 -11.90 -4.32 18.84
C SER A 21 -11.43 -2.90 18.55
N ARG A 22 -12.11 -1.90 19.12
CA ARG A 22 -11.64 -0.52 19.10
C ARG A 22 -10.27 -0.38 19.74
N ALA A 23 -10.02 -1.08 20.85
CA ALA A 23 -8.73 -1.05 21.51
C ALA A 23 -7.59 -1.59 20.62
N ASP A 24 -7.86 -2.64 19.82
CA ASP A 24 -6.89 -3.15 18.83
C ASP A 24 -6.60 -2.11 17.74
N ALA A 25 -7.63 -1.38 17.27
CA ALA A 25 -7.46 -0.33 16.29
C ALA A 25 -6.64 0.85 16.85
N ASP A 26 -6.96 1.29 18.07
CA ASP A 26 -6.23 2.37 18.75
C ASP A 26 -4.75 1.98 18.97
N ALA A 27 -4.48 0.73 19.35
CA ALA A 27 -3.13 0.20 19.52
C ALA A 27 -2.37 0.15 18.17
N ALA A 28 -3.03 -0.26 17.08
CA ALA A 28 -2.42 -0.28 15.75
C ALA A 28 -2.05 1.13 15.27
N VAL A 29 -2.91 2.12 15.48
CA VAL A 29 -2.62 3.52 15.15
C VAL A 29 -1.46 4.06 16.00
N ALA A 30 -1.41 3.74 17.28
CA ALA A 30 -0.31 4.15 18.16
C ALA A 30 1.04 3.55 17.70
N ALA A 31 1.06 2.25 17.38
CA ALA A 31 2.24 1.59 16.84
C ALA A 31 2.69 2.20 15.49
N ALA A 32 1.74 2.48 14.59
CA ALA A 32 2.02 3.12 13.31
C ALA A 32 2.62 4.53 13.47
N ARG A 33 2.11 5.33 14.43
CA ARG A 33 2.67 6.65 14.75
C ARG A 33 4.11 6.57 15.26
N THR A 34 4.41 5.59 16.10
CA THR A 34 5.77 5.36 16.59
C THR A 34 6.72 4.98 15.45
N ALA A 35 6.31 4.08 14.57
CA ALA A 35 7.09 3.64 13.41
C ALA A 35 7.28 4.76 12.37
N GLN A 36 6.28 5.63 12.22
CA GLN A 36 6.27 6.69 11.21
C GLN A 36 7.43 7.68 11.37
N SER A 37 7.80 8.02 12.60
CA SER A 37 8.92 8.94 12.86
C SER A 37 10.25 8.40 12.32
N ALA A 38 10.55 7.14 12.59
CA ALA A 38 11.75 6.48 12.08
C ALA A 38 11.69 6.29 10.55
N TRP A 39 10.51 5.97 10.01
CA TRP A 39 10.30 5.85 8.58
C TRP A 39 10.51 7.18 7.85
N ALA A 40 9.96 8.27 8.36
CA ALA A 40 10.10 9.61 7.77
C ALA A 40 11.53 10.12 7.78
N ALA A 41 12.34 9.71 8.74
CA ALA A 41 13.75 10.08 8.85
C ALA A 41 14.67 9.33 7.87
N ARG A 42 14.19 8.25 7.22
CA ARG A 42 14.98 7.50 6.24
C ARG A 42 15.18 8.31 4.96
N PRO A 43 16.33 8.22 4.32
CA PRO A 43 16.54 8.75 2.96
C PRO A 43 15.45 8.25 2.00
N LEU A 44 15.07 9.08 1.03
CA LEU A 44 14.04 8.71 0.05
C LEU A 44 14.43 7.45 -0.73
N SER A 45 15.69 7.33 -1.13
CA SER A 45 16.22 6.16 -1.83
C SER A 45 16.05 4.85 -1.06
N GLU A 46 16.26 4.86 0.25
CA GLU A 46 16.03 3.67 1.10
C GLU A 46 14.55 3.32 1.17
N ARG A 47 13.67 4.31 1.26
CA ARG A 47 12.22 4.10 1.27
C ARG A 47 11.74 3.50 -0.04
N ILE A 48 12.23 4.00 -1.18
CA ILE A 48 11.97 3.47 -2.51
C ILE A 48 12.42 2.00 -2.60
N ALA A 49 13.65 1.70 -2.19
CA ALA A 49 14.18 0.35 -2.23
C ALA A 49 13.34 -0.64 -1.40
N LEU A 50 12.88 -0.22 -0.22
CA LEU A 50 12.02 -1.05 0.63
C LEU A 50 10.64 -1.29 0.02
N VAL A 51 10.05 -0.27 -0.62
CA VAL A 51 8.77 -0.43 -1.35
C VAL A 51 8.94 -1.39 -2.52
N GLN A 52 10.00 -1.24 -3.32
CA GLN A 52 10.30 -2.13 -4.45
C GLN A 52 10.53 -3.58 -4.00
N ALA A 53 11.22 -3.79 -2.88
CA ALA A 53 11.37 -5.13 -2.30
C ALA A 53 10.02 -5.73 -1.87
N GLY A 54 9.13 -4.91 -1.28
CA GLY A 54 7.77 -5.33 -0.95
C GLY A 54 6.94 -5.71 -2.19
N VAL A 55 7.05 -4.92 -3.25
CA VAL A 55 6.41 -5.22 -4.55
C VAL A 55 6.91 -6.53 -5.13
N ALA A 56 8.20 -6.77 -5.12
CA ALA A 56 8.79 -8.03 -5.58
C ALA A 56 8.28 -9.24 -4.77
N ALA A 57 8.16 -9.09 -3.45
CA ALA A 57 7.60 -10.13 -2.59
C ALA A 57 6.13 -10.47 -2.93
N VAL A 58 5.31 -9.47 -3.24
CA VAL A 58 3.94 -9.69 -3.73
C VAL A 58 3.96 -10.46 -5.07
N GLY A 59 4.93 -10.15 -5.95
CA GLY A 59 5.09 -10.88 -7.22
C GLY A 59 5.34 -12.37 -7.04
N VAL A 60 6.14 -12.75 -6.04
CA VAL A 60 6.39 -14.17 -5.71
C VAL A 60 5.10 -14.89 -5.27
N MET A 61 4.18 -14.16 -4.63
CA MET A 61 2.91 -14.70 -4.14
C MET A 61 1.80 -14.75 -5.21
N ASN A 62 2.07 -14.28 -6.45
CA ASN A 62 1.02 -14.14 -7.46
C ASN A 62 0.24 -15.42 -7.75
N ASP A 63 0.91 -16.58 -7.76
CA ASP A 63 0.27 -17.88 -8.00
C ASP A 63 -0.68 -18.29 -6.87
N GLU A 64 -0.49 -17.79 -5.66
CA GLU A 64 -1.41 -17.98 -4.53
C GLU A 64 -2.55 -16.95 -4.58
N ILE A 65 -2.24 -15.70 -4.96
CA ILE A 65 -3.20 -14.59 -5.03
C ILE A 65 -4.27 -14.81 -6.10
N VAL A 66 -3.92 -15.37 -7.26
CA VAL A 66 -4.85 -15.59 -8.36
C VAL A 66 -6.05 -16.48 -7.97
N PRO A 67 -5.88 -17.69 -7.41
CA PRO A 67 -7.00 -18.48 -6.92
C PRO A 67 -7.73 -17.83 -5.74
N GLU A 68 -7.04 -17.12 -4.85
CA GLU A 68 -7.69 -16.37 -3.78
C GLU A 68 -8.70 -15.35 -4.32
N LEU A 69 -8.31 -14.56 -5.31
CA LEU A 69 -9.20 -13.58 -5.95
C LEU A 69 -10.40 -14.26 -6.62
N ALA A 70 -10.21 -15.44 -7.22
CA ALA A 70 -11.31 -16.21 -7.79
C ALA A 70 -12.32 -16.61 -6.72
N HIS A 71 -11.87 -17.13 -5.58
CA HIS A 71 -12.74 -17.54 -4.47
C HIS A 71 -13.35 -16.37 -3.70
N GLN A 72 -12.64 -15.25 -3.57
CA GLN A 72 -13.13 -14.11 -2.79
C GLN A 72 -14.10 -13.21 -3.56
N MET A 73 -13.90 -13.07 -4.89
CA MET A 73 -14.65 -12.10 -5.68
C MET A 73 -15.17 -12.63 -7.05
N GLY A 74 -14.89 -13.88 -7.39
CA GLY A 74 -15.34 -14.48 -8.65
C GLY A 74 -14.54 -14.08 -9.89
N ARG A 75 -13.33 -13.55 -9.74
CA ARG A 75 -12.48 -13.25 -10.91
C ARG A 75 -12.05 -14.55 -11.57
N PRO A 76 -12.34 -14.78 -12.87
CA PRO A 76 -11.86 -15.96 -13.56
C PRO A 76 -10.32 -16.04 -13.55
N VAL A 77 -9.77 -17.18 -13.17
CA VAL A 77 -8.29 -17.38 -13.07
C VAL A 77 -7.55 -17.06 -14.36
N ARG A 78 -8.21 -17.21 -15.52
CA ARG A 78 -7.64 -16.87 -16.85
C ARG A 78 -7.25 -15.39 -17.00
N TYR A 79 -7.81 -14.51 -16.19
CA TYR A 79 -7.44 -13.08 -16.19
C TYR A 79 -6.28 -12.77 -15.25
N GLY A 80 -5.75 -13.79 -14.56
CA GLY A 80 -4.64 -13.63 -13.63
C GLY A 80 -4.98 -12.83 -12.38
N GLY A 81 -3.94 -12.43 -11.68
CA GLY A 81 -4.00 -11.53 -10.54
C GLY A 81 -3.96 -10.06 -10.95
N GLU A 82 -3.61 -9.21 -10.00
CA GLU A 82 -3.47 -7.77 -10.19
C GLU A 82 -2.00 -7.32 -10.28
N PHE A 83 -1.08 -8.27 -10.20
CA PHE A 83 0.34 -7.96 -10.02
C PHE A 83 0.89 -7.07 -11.14
N GLY A 84 0.46 -7.24 -12.38
CA GLY A 84 0.90 -6.39 -13.49
C GLY A 84 0.64 -4.90 -13.23
N GLY A 85 -0.62 -4.52 -12.96
CA GLY A 85 -0.99 -3.14 -12.67
C GLY A 85 -0.45 -2.64 -11.31
N PHE A 86 -0.38 -3.53 -10.30
CA PHE A 86 0.24 -3.23 -9.02
C PHE A 86 1.72 -2.84 -9.18
N ASN A 87 2.50 -3.65 -9.91
CA ASN A 87 3.91 -3.42 -10.15
C ASN A 87 4.15 -2.17 -11.03
N GLU A 88 3.36 -2.01 -12.11
CA GLU A 88 3.45 -0.84 -12.97
C GLU A 88 3.25 0.46 -12.19
N ARG A 89 2.21 0.53 -11.36
CA ARG A 89 1.94 1.71 -10.53
C ARG A 89 3.04 1.96 -9.52
N ALA A 90 3.48 0.94 -8.79
CA ALA A 90 4.56 1.08 -7.82
C ALA A 90 5.86 1.53 -8.45
N SER A 91 6.23 0.98 -9.61
CA SER A 91 7.43 1.37 -10.36
C SER A 91 7.34 2.82 -10.81
N HIS A 92 6.24 3.20 -11.42
CA HIS A 92 6.02 4.59 -11.84
C HIS A 92 6.13 5.58 -10.67
N MET A 93 5.51 5.28 -9.53
CA MET A 93 5.58 6.15 -8.35
C MET A 93 6.99 6.22 -7.77
N ALA A 94 7.75 5.13 -7.84
CA ALA A 94 9.16 5.11 -7.43
C ALA A 94 10.02 5.96 -8.37
N ASP A 95 9.80 5.87 -9.67
CA ASP A 95 10.58 6.58 -10.69
C ASP A 95 10.39 8.10 -10.61
N ILE A 96 9.17 8.57 -10.33
CA ILE A 96 8.89 10.01 -10.22
C ILE A 96 9.13 10.58 -8.82
N ALA A 97 9.44 9.75 -7.81
CA ALA A 97 9.43 10.15 -6.41
C ALA A 97 10.44 11.27 -6.09
N GLU A 98 11.63 11.22 -6.66
CA GLU A 98 12.66 12.26 -6.42
C GLU A 98 12.18 13.64 -6.89
N GLU A 99 11.69 13.73 -8.11
CA GLU A 99 11.18 14.99 -8.68
C GLU A 99 9.89 15.44 -7.96
N ALA A 100 8.94 14.53 -7.75
CA ALA A 100 7.66 14.84 -7.15
C ALA A 100 7.75 15.27 -5.68
N LEU A 101 8.76 14.81 -4.96
CA LEU A 101 8.98 15.11 -3.54
C LEU A 101 10.08 16.15 -3.29
N ALA A 102 10.71 16.67 -4.36
CA ALA A 102 11.70 17.73 -4.23
C ALA A 102 11.11 19.01 -3.65
N ASP A 103 11.92 19.75 -2.91
CA ASP A 103 11.57 21.08 -2.43
C ASP A 103 11.37 22.05 -3.62
N ILE A 104 10.35 22.88 -3.56
CA ILE A 104 10.14 23.95 -4.52
C ILE A 104 10.87 25.19 -4.00
N VAL A 105 11.96 25.56 -4.65
CA VAL A 105 12.70 26.80 -4.32
C VAL A 105 11.96 27.98 -4.94
N VAL A 106 11.42 28.84 -4.08
CA VAL A 106 10.69 30.05 -4.48
C VAL A 106 11.65 31.23 -4.64
N GLU A 107 12.64 31.30 -3.77
CA GLU A 107 13.66 32.33 -3.79
C GLU A 107 14.97 31.79 -3.18
N ASP A 108 16.08 32.11 -3.78
CA ASP A 108 17.42 31.79 -3.28
C ASP A 108 18.30 33.04 -3.54
N SER A 109 18.44 33.90 -2.53
CA SER A 109 19.19 35.17 -2.59
C SER A 109 20.16 35.24 -1.43
N ASP A 110 21.07 36.20 -1.48
CA ASP A 110 22.03 36.45 -0.38
C ASP A 110 21.36 36.80 0.95
N ALA A 111 20.10 37.28 0.91
CA ALA A 111 19.35 37.68 2.09
C ALA A 111 18.56 36.53 2.72
N PHE A 112 17.91 35.67 1.89
CA PHE A 112 17.12 34.52 2.37
C PHE A 112 16.90 33.45 1.30
N ARG A 113 16.65 32.26 1.82
CA ARG A 113 16.18 31.12 1.03
C ARG A 113 14.75 30.76 1.43
N ARG A 114 13.83 30.82 0.47
CA ARG A 114 12.41 30.47 0.64
C ARG A 114 12.10 29.20 -0.13
N VAL A 115 11.56 28.21 0.56
CA VAL A 115 11.25 26.92 -0.03
C VAL A 115 9.86 26.45 0.42
N ILE A 116 9.17 25.73 -0.46
CA ILE A 116 7.98 24.95 -0.11
C ILE A 116 8.44 23.51 0.03
N LYS A 117 8.37 22.96 1.24
CA LYS A 117 8.80 21.59 1.53
C LYS A 117 7.64 20.61 1.36
N ARG A 118 7.94 19.47 0.78
CA ARG A 118 7.07 18.30 0.76
C ARG A 118 7.35 17.47 2.01
N VAL A 119 6.37 17.38 2.91
CA VAL A 119 6.48 16.62 4.16
C VAL A 119 5.53 15.43 4.17
N PRO A 120 5.89 14.31 4.83
CA PRO A 120 5.00 13.17 4.96
C PRO A 120 3.67 13.53 5.61
N HIS A 121 2.57 12.96 5.14
CA HIS A 121 1.25 13.10 5.78
C HIS A 121 1.18 12.42 7.16
N GLY A 122 2.10 11.52 7.45
CA GLY A 122 2.09 10.71 8.66
C GLY A 122 1.46 9.33 8.42
N VAL A 123 0.63 8.88 9.35
CA VAL A 123 -0.06 7.60 9.23
C VAL A 123 -1.25 7.74 8.30
N VAL A 124 -1.33 6.85 7.30
CA VAL A 124 -2.41 6.80 6.33
C VAL A 124 -3.16 5.48 6.47
N LEU A 125 -4.48 5.53 6.51
CA LEU A 125 -5.35 4.35 6.41
C LEU A 125 -5.70 4.13 4.94
N VAL A 126 -5.37 2.95 4.42
CA VAL A 126 -5.78 2.52 3.09
C VAL A 126 -6.96 1.54 3.22
N VAL A 127 -8.07 1.83 2.55
CA VAL A 127 -9.23 0.94 2.45
C VAL A 127 -9.41 0.57 0.98
N ALA A 128 -8.84 -0.57 0.60
CA ALA A 128 -8.90 -1.05 -0.77
C ALA A 128 -10.30 -1.61 -1.12
N PRO A 129 -10.80 -1.43 -2.35
CA PRO A 129 -12.06 -2.00 -2.79
C PRO A 129 -11.95 -3.52 -2.97
N TRP A 130 -13.09 -4.21 -2.90
CA TRP A 130 -13.15 -5.66 -3.02
C TRP A 130 -12.75 -6.18 -4.40
N ASN A 131 -12.93 -5.39 -5.46
CA ASN A 131 -12.75 -5.81 -6.85
C ASN A 131 -11.35 -5.58 -7.44
N TYR A 132 -10.55 -4.71 -6.82
CA TYR A 132 -9.14 -4.46 -7.17
C TYR A 132 -8.32 -4.17 -5.90
N PRO A 133 -8.26 -5.13 -4.95
CA PRO A 133 -7.70 -4.86 -3.62
C PRO A 133 -6.20 -4.55 -3.64
N TYR A 134 -5.42 -5.24 -4.45
CA TYR A 134 -3.97 -5.03 -4.49
C TYR A 134 -3.59 -3.77 -5.26
N MET A 135 -4.09 -3.63 -6.48
CA MET A 135 -3.75 -2.51 -7.37
C MET A 135 -4.13 -1.14 -6.79
N THR A 136 -5.16 -1.08 -5.96
CA THR A 136 -5.61 0.17 -5.35
C THR A 136 -5.03 0.44 -3.96
N ALA A 137 -4.34 -0.54 -3.37
CA ALA A 137 -3.68 -0.40 -2.08
C ALA A 137 -2.25 0.17 -2.18
N ILE A 138 -1.66 0.23 -3.40
CA ILE A 138 -0.31 0.71 -3.66
C ILE A 138 -0.27 2.21 -3.98
#